data_87da3d20de530ba920bd0279ce6bf337
#
_entry.id   87da3d20de530ba920bd0279ce6bf337
#
_cell.length_a   1.000
_cell.length_b   1.000
_cell.length_c   1.000
_cell.angle_alpha   90.00
_cell.angle_beta   90.00
_cell.angle_gamma   90.00
#
_symmetry.space_group_name_H-M   'P 1'
#
loop_
_entity.id
_entity.type
_entity.pdbx_description
1 polymer ?
#
loop_
_entity_poly.entity_id
_entity_poly.type
_entity_poly.pdbx_seq_one_letter_code
_entity_poly.pdbx_strand_id
1 'polypeptide(L)'
;MASILVIDDDRAVLTTIRILLERDAHAVAAVDNSRAGLRLLETQKFDLLIVDIFMPGMDGFETMGLVRQSRPEMPIIVISGNQPWLLSEPAPDFLYMATKLGAVSSVQKPFRPEDLLTAVTRSLSDSPTTSQSAKAAQRSIPPD
;
A
#
# COMPACT_ATOMS: atom_id res chain seq x y z
N MET A 1 11.69 -1.42 12.03
CA MET A 1 11.38 -2.54 11.14
C MET A 1 9.91 -2.85 11.17
N ALA A 2 9.33 -3.06 10.01
CA ALA A 2 7.90 -3.32 9.92
C ALA A 2 7.64 -4.60 9.16
N SER A 3 6.42 -5.12 9.30
CA SER A 3 5.96 -6.29 8.57
C SER A 3 5.04 -5.82 7.46
N ILE A 4 5.39 -6.09 6.23
CA ILE A 4 4.72 -5.51 5.07
C ILE A 4 4.20 -6.62 4.17
N LEU A 5 2.92 -6.54 3.80
CA LEU A 5 2.32 -7.44 2.83
C LEU A 5 2.25 -6.74 1.50
N VAL A 6 2.73 -7.40 0.44
CA VAL A 6 2.72 -6.85 -0.90
C VAL A 6 1.92 -7.77 -1.81
N ILE A 7 0.96 -7.21 -2.53
CA ILE A 7 0.12 -7.96 -3.47
C ILE A 7 0.22 -7.30 -4.84
N ASP A 8 0.76 -8.03 -5.81
CA ASP A 8 0.89 -7.54 -7.18
C ASP A 8 1.04 -8.75 -8.10
N ASP A 9 0.29 -8.80 -9.17
CA ASP A 9 0.34 -9.96 -10.07
C ASP A 9 1.60 -9.97 -10.96
N ASP A 10 2.36 -8.90 -10.97
CA ASP A 10 3.61 -8.84 -11.72
C ASP A 10 4.76 -9.30 -10.83
N ARG A 11 5.28 -10.49 -11.11
CA ARG A 11 6.32 -11.07 -10.26
C ARG A 11 7.60 -10.28 -10.26
N ALA A 12 7.93 -9.62 -11.36
CA ALA A 12 9.13 -8.79 -11.40
C ALA A 12 8.99 -7.62 -10.43
N VAL A 13 7.80 -7.03 -10.37
CA VAL A 13 7.53 -5.94 -9.44
C VAL A 13 7.60 -6.45 -8.00
N LEU A 14 7.01 -7.61 -7.74
CA LEU A 14 7.07 -8.20 -6.39
C LEU A 14 8.51 -8.40 -5.94
N THR A 15 9.34 -8.95 -6.82
CA THR A 15 10.73 -9.21 -6.48
C THR A 15 11.46 -7.91 -6.19
N THR A 16 11.24 -6.90 -7.03
CA THR A 16 11.87 -5.60 -6.83
C THR A 16 11.47 -4.98 -5.50
N ILE A 17 10.18 -4.97 -5.21
CA ILE A 17 9.69 -4.38 -3.97
C ILE A 17 10.25 -5.13 -2.77
N ARG A 18 10.25 -6.46 -2.82
CA ARG A 18 10.79 -7.25 -1.73
C ARG A 18 12.25 -6.91 -1.46
N ILE A 19 13.06 -6.84 -2.51
CA ILE A 19 14.47 -6.55 -2.34
C ILE A 19 14.65 -5.18 -1.70
N LEU A 20 13.93 -4.18 -2.19
CA LEU A 20 14.09 -2.83 -1.67
C LEU A 20 13.69 -2.74 -0.20
N LEU A 21 12.58 -3.38 0.15
CA LEU A 21 12.08 -3.28 1.52
C LEU A 21 12.93 -4.11 2.49
N GLU A 22 13.41 -5.26 2.05
CA GLU A 22 14.27 -6.07 2.91
C GLU A 22 15.61 -5.40 3.15
N ARG A 23 16.11 -4.66 2.17
CA ARG A 23 17.30 -3.87 2.38
C ARG A 23 17.11 -2.79 3.43
N ASP A 24 15.87 -2.32 3.56
CA ASP A 24 15.53 -1.30 4.54
C ASP A 24 15.07 -1.94 5.86
N ALA A 25 15.41 -3.19 6.06
CA ALA A 25 15.20 -3.95 7.29
C ALA A 25 13.73 -4.24 7.62
N HIS A 26 12.88 -4.29 6.60
CA HIS A 26 11.49 -4.70 6.79
C HIS A 26 11.33 -6.19 6.51
N ALA A 27 10.36 -6.81 7.16
CA ALA A 27 9.96 -8.17 6.84
C ALA A 27 8.87 -8.10 5.78
N VAL A 28 8.99 -8.90 4.72
CA VAL A 28 8.10 -8.78 3.58
C VAL A 28 7.47 -10.13 3.25
N ALA A 29 6.16 -10.14 3.08
CA ALA A 29 5.44 -11.26 2.48
C ALA A 29 4.91 -10.74 1.15
N ALA A 30 5.30 -11.39 0.06
CA ALA A 30 4.91 -10.95 -1.28
C ALA A 30 4.12 -12.06 -1.94
N VAL A 31 2.92 -11.74 -2.41
CA VAL A 31 2.05 -12.70 -3.07
C VAL A 31 1.54 -12.10 -4.37
N ASP A 32 1.20 -12.96 -5.31
CA ASP A 32 0.82 -12.50 -6.64
C ASP A 32 -0.69 -12.47 -6.87
N ASN A 33 -1.47 -12.63 -5.81
CA ASN A 33 -2.92 -12.52 -5.95
C ASN A 33 -3.54 -12.14 -4.61
N SER A 34 -4.74 -11.58 -4.68
CA SER A 34 -5.40 -11.06 -3.49
C SER A 34 -5.85 -12.15 -2.54
N ARG A 35 -6.27 -13.29 -3.07
CA ARG A 35 -6.72 -14.36 -2.18
C ARG A 35 -5.63 -14.84 -1.25
N ALA A 36 -4.43 -15.03 -1.80
CA ALA A 36 -3.30 -15.42 -0.97
C ALA A 36 -2.99 -14.34 0.06
N GLY A 37 -3.07 -13.08 -0.34
CA GLY A 37 -2.83 -11.99 0.60
C GLY A 37 -3.84 -11.95 1.72
N LEU A 38 -5.11 -12.10 1.38
CA LEU A 38 -6.16 -12.08 2.39
C LEU A 38 -6.03 -13.26 3.36
N ARG A 39 -5.61 -14.42 2.87
CA ARG A 39 -5.35 -15.54 3.77
C ARG A 39 -4.23 -15.25 4.76
N LEU A 40 -3.17 -14.61 4.29
CA LEU A 40 -2.09 -14.26 5.19
C LEU A 40 -2.56 -13.31 6.27
N LEU A 41 -3.46 -12.38 5.92
CA LEU A 41 -3.98 -11.45 6.91
C LEU A 41 -4.79 -12.13 7.99
N GLU A 42 -5.33 -13.32 7.72
CA GLU A 42 -6.08 -14.05 8.74
C GLU A 42 -5.17 -14.64 9.81
N THR A 43 -3.92 -14.92 9.47
CA THR A 43 -3.03 -15.63 10.38
C THR A 43 -1.83 -14.84 10.83
N GLN A 44 -1.54 -13.71 10.19
CA GLN A 44 -0.37 -12.91 10.51
C GLN A 44 -0.76 -11.45 10.64
N LYS A 45 0.03 -10.72 11.39
CA LYS A 45 -0.15 -9.28 11.53
C LYS A 45 0.81 -8.55 10.63
N PHE A 46 0.31 -7.52 9.98
CA PHE A 46 1.12 -6.67 9.13
C PHE A 46 0.92 -5.23 9.53
N ASP A 47 1.95 -4.45 9.32
CA ASP A 47 1.92 -3.02 9.64
C ASP A 47 1.54 -2.17 8.44
N LEU A 48 1.61 -2.74 7.25
CA LEU A 48 1.37 -2.00 6.01
C LEU A 48 0.99 -2.97 4.91
N LEU A 49 0.06 -2.55 4.06
CA LEU A 49 -0.28 -3.28 2.84
C LEU A 49 0.11 -2.43 1.63
N ILE A 50 0.78 -3.05 0.67
CA ILE A 50 1.05 -2.46 -0.63
C ILE A 50 0.30 -3.31 -1.64
N VAL A 51 -0.61 -2.70 -2.40
CA VAL A 51 -1.47 -3.47 -3.31
C VAL A 51 -1.57 -2.79 -4.66
N ASP A 52 -1.48 -3.59 -5.73
CA ASP A 52 -1.70 -3.12 -7.09
C ASP A 52 -3.20 -2.96 -7.31
N ILE A 53 -3.60 -1.82 -7.87
CA ILE A 53 -5.01 -1.56 -8.15
C ILE A 53 -5.53 -2.45 -9.27
N PHE A 54 -4.72 -2.68 -10.30
CA PHE A 54 -5.18 -3.36 -11.50
C PHE A 54 -4.63 -4.78 -11.57
N MET A 55 -5.44 -5.73 -11.12
CA MET A 55 -5.09 -7.14 -11.14
C MET A 55 -6.26 -7.95 -11.69
N PRO A 56 -5.97 -9.04 -12.40
CA PRO A 56 -7.06 -9.92 -12.84
C PRO A 56 -7.74 -10.59 -11.66
N GLY A 57 -9.00 -10.89 -11.83
CA GLY A 57 -9.79 -11.50 -10.78
C GLY A 57 -10.24 -10.46 -9.77
N MET A 58 -9.76 -10.58 -8.55
CA MET A 58 -10.09 -9.62 -7.52
C MET A 58 -9.10 -8.46 -7.60
N ASP A 59 -9.59 -7.29 -7.98
CA ASP A 59 -8.71 -6.14 -8.17
C ASP A 59 -8.37 -5.48 -6.84
N GLY A 60 -7.50 -4.47 -6.92
CA GLY A 60 -7.03 -3.81 -5.72
C GLY A 60 -8.09 -3.09 -4.94
N PHE A 61 -9.09 -2.52 -5.63
CA PHE A 61 -10.17 -1.83 -4.92
C PHE A 61 -10.99 -2.79 -4.08
N GLU A 62 -11.31 -3.95 -4.66
CA GLU A 62 -12.05 -4.96 -3.93
C GLU A 62 -11.24 -5.46 -2.74
N THR A 63 -9.95 -5.69 -2.96
CA THR A 63 -9.05 -6.12 -1.90
C THR A 63 -9.01 -5.10 -0.77
N MET A 64 -8.89 -3.81 -1.11
CA MET A 64 -8.87 -2.76 -0.11
C MET A 64 -10.14 -2.72 0.72
N GLY A 65 -11.29 -2.92 0.07
CA GLY A 65 -12.54 -2.94 0.79
C GLY A 65 -12.59 -4.03 1.84
N LEU A 66 -12.12 -5.21 1.47
CA LEU A 66 -12.11 -6.35 2.40
C LEU A 66 -11.11 -6.12 3.54
N VAL A 67 -9.96 -5.56 3.21
CA VAL A 67 -8.95 -5.27 4.23
C VAL A 67 -9.46 -4.23 5.21
N ARG A 68 -10.16 -3.21 4.69
CA ARG A 68 -10.71 -2.17 5.55
C ARG A 68 -11.68 -2.73 6.57
N GLN A 69 -12.45 -3.73 6.19
CA GLN A 69 -13.41 -4.33 7.11
C GLN A 69 -12.72 -5.06 8.24
N SER A 70 -11.61 -5.75 7.95
CA SER A 70 -10.96 -6.56 8.97
C SER A 70 -9.78 -5.85 9.63
N ARG A 71 -9.16 -4.89 8.98
CA ARG A 71 -8.00 -4.17 9.50
C ARG A 71 -8.15 -2.69 9.24
N PRO A 72 -9.12 -2.02 9.87
CA PRO A 72 -9.43 -0.63 9.52
C PRO A 72 -8.30 0.35 9.80
N GLU A 73 -7.35 -0.02 10.65
CA GLU A 73 -6.26 0.90 11.00
C GLU A 73 -5.00 0.66 10.22
N MET A 74 -4.94 -0.40 9.41
CA MET A 74 -3.72 -0.69 8.69
C MET A 74 -3.56 0.26 7.51
N PRO A 75 -2.44 0.96 7.39
CA PRO A 75 -2.24 1.84 6.24
C PRO A 75 -2.07 1.04 4.95
N ILE A 76 -2.53 1.62 3.86
CA ILE A 76 -2.49 0.97 2.55
C ILE A 76 -1.83 1.90 1.56
N ILE A 77 -0.84 1.40 0.84
CA ILE A 77 -0.25 2.08 -0.30
C ILE A 77 -0.75 1.38 -1.55
N VAL A 78 -1.27 2.14 -2.51
CA VAL A 78 -1.68 1.56 -3.78
C VAL A 78 -0.61 1.78 -4.82
N ILE A 79 -0.44 0.80 -5.71
CA ILE A 79 0.44 0.91 -6.84
C ILE A 79 -0.44 0.88 -8.08
N SER A 80 -0.18 1.78 -9.03
CA SER A 80 -0.92 1.80 -10.28
C SER A 80 0.06 1.78 -11.43
N GLY A 81 -0.19 0.91 -12.39
CA GLY A 81 0.62 0.84 -13.59
C GLY A 81 0.02 1.68 -14.68
N ASN A 82 0.78 1.81 -15.77
CA ASN A 82 0.26 2.42 -16.97
C ASN A 82 -0.68 1.44 -17.64
N GLN A 83 -1.92 1.82 -17.76
CA GLN A 83 -2.90 1.03 -18.46
C GLN A 83 -3.19 1.75 -19.77
N PRO A 84 -2.83 1.19 -20.93
CA PRO A 84 -2.99 1.91 -22.18
C PRO A 84 -4.42 2.38 -22.43
N TRP A 85 -5.40 1.60 -21.99
CA TRP A 85 -6.79 1.97 -22.23
C TRP A 85 -7.23 3.15 -21.36
N LEU A 86 -6.45 3.52 -20.35
CA LEU A 86 -6.75 4.70 -19.56
C LEU A 86 -6.29 5.98 -20.23
N LEU A 87 -5.45 5.87 -21.24
CA LEU A 87 -4.90 7.05 -21.89
C LEU A 87 -5.80 7.60 -22.99
N SER A 88 -6.80 6.85 -23.40
CA SER A 88 -7.60 7.24 -24.54
C SER A 88 -8.82 8.06 -24.18
N GLU A 89 -9.08 8.28 -22.91
CA GLU A 89 -10.25 9.06 -22.50
C GLU A 89 -9.99 9.64 -21.13
N PRO A 90 -10.82 10.58 -20.69
CA PRO A 90 -10.65 11.15 -19.36
C PRO A 90 -10.68 10.01 -18.35
N ALA A 91 -9.56 9.77 -17.74
CA ALA A 91 -9.44 8.65 -16.84
C ALA A 91 -10.25 8.90 -15.57
N PRO A 92 -10.93 7.90 -15.08
CA PRO A 92 -11.49 8.00 -13.74
C PRO A 92 -10.36 8.28 -12.76
N ASP A 93 -10.68 8.97 -11.70
CA ASP A 93 -9.67 9.26 -10.71
C ASP A 93 -9.53 8.06 -9.79
N PHE A 94 -8.76 7.07 -10.25
CA PHE A 94 -8.56 5.85 -9.48
C PHE A 94 -7.83 6.13 -8.17
N LEU A 95 -6.94 7.12 -8.17
CA LEU A 95 -6.24 7.45 -6.94
C LEU A 95 -7.17 8.07 -5.90
N TYR A 96 -8.11 8.90 -6.37
CA TYR A 96 -9.11 9.45 -5.48
C TYR A 96 -9.98 8.35 -4.89
N MET A 97 -10.40 7.40 -5.74
CA MET A 97 -11.20 6.28 -5.26
C MET A 97 -10.43 5.45 -4.24
N ALA A 98 -9.15 5.22 -4.48
CA ALA A 98 -8.32 4.49 -3.54
C ALA A 98 -8.22 5.22 -2.21
N THR A 99 -8.09 6.54 -2.25
CA THR A 99 -8.06 7.33 -1.02
C THR A 99 -9.35 7.17 -0.24
N LYS A 100 -10.48 7.15 -0.92
CA LYS A 100 -11.76 6.94 -0.26
C LYS A 100 -11.84 5.59 0.42
N LEU A 101 -11.13 4.59 -0.12
CA LEU A 101 -11.09 3.27 0.48
C LEU A 101 -9.97 3.10 1.50
N GLY A 102 -9.26 4.18 1.81
CA GLY A 102 -8.29 4.13 2.90
C GLY A 102 -6.84 4.14 2.49
N ALA A 103 -6.54 4.33 1.22
CA ALA A 103 -5.15 4.44 0.83
C ALA A 103 -4.56 5.71 1.40
N VAL A 104 -3.38 5.62 2.00
CA VAL A 104 -2.70 6.77 2.55
C VAL A 104 -1.62 7.29 1.63
N SER A 105 -1.26 6.52 0.61
CA SER A 105 -0.27 6.94 -0.36
C SER A 105 -0.45 6.13 -1.64
N SER A 106 0.10 6.64 -2.73
CA SER A 106 0.08 5.92 -4.00
C SER A 106 1.43 6.06 -4.68
N VAL A 107 1.80 5.03 -5.44
CA VAL A 107 3.05 4.99 -6.18
C VAL A 107 2.73 4.52 -7.58
N GLN A 108 3.20 5.25 -8.59
CA GLN A 108 2.91 4.92 -9.97
C GLN A 108 4.07 4.15 -10.59
N LYS A 109 3.75 3.09 -11.32
CA LYS A 109 4.76 2.33 -12.04
C LYS A 109 5.09 3.01 -13.36
N PRO A 110 6.30 2.99 -13.81
CA PRO A 110 7.48 2.51 -13.09
C PRO A 110 7.87 3.51 -12.02
N PHE A 111 8.29 3.02 -10.86
CA PHE A 111 8.66 3.91 -9.77
C PHE A 111 10.15 3.84 -9.52
N ARG A 112 10.68 4.90 -8.91
CA ARG A 112 12.06 4.89 -8.45
C ARG A 112 12.12 4.29 -7.06
N PRO A 113 13.23 3.62 -6.72
CA PRO A 113 13.34 3.04 -5.38
C PRO A 113 13.05 4.05 -4.27
N GLU A 114 13.54 5.28 -4.40
CA GLU A 114 13.33 6.26 -3.36
C GLU A 114 11.87 6.65 -3.23
N ASP A 115 11.10 6.61 -4.32
CA ASP A 115 9.68 6.93 -4.25
C ASP A 115 8.93 5.90 -3.42
N LEU A 116 9.24 4.64 -3.62
CA LEU A 116 8.63 3.58 -2.86
C LEU A 116 9.02 3.66 -1.39
N LEU A 117 10.31 3.81 -1.13
CA LEU A 117 10.80 3.83 0.25
C LEU A 117 10.29 5.03 1.01
N THR A 118 10.16 6.18 0.35
CA THR A 118 9.58 7.35 0.97
C THR A 118 8.12 7.12 1.33
N ALA A 119 7.35 6.53 0.41
CA ALA A 119 5.94 6.25 0.69
C ALA A 119 5.79 5.29 1.86
N VAL A 120 6.64 4.27 1.92
CA VAL A 120 6.59 3.30 3.02
C VAL A 120 6.92 3.98 4.34
N THR A 121 7.99 4.76 4.39
CA THR A 121 8.39 5.43 5.62
C THR A 121 7.30 6.37 6.10
N ARG A 122 6.72 7.15 5.20
CA ARG A 122 5.66 8.07 5.58
C ARG A 122 4.42 7.35 6.07
N SER A 123 4.04 6.28 5.39
CA SER A 123 2.83 5.54 5.77
C SER A 123 2.98 4.92 7.14
N LEU A 124 4.16 4.42 7.46
CA LEU A 124 4.40 3.82 8.77
C LEU A 124 4.45 4.87 9.86
N SER A 125 5.02 6.04 9.57
CA SER A 125 5.10 7.11 10.55
C SER A 125 3.75 7.71 10.87
N ASP A 126 2.88 7.75 9.87
CA ASP A 126 1.58 8.40 10.01
C ASP A 126 0.48 7.45 10.42
N SER A 127 0.83 6.22 10.81
CA SER A 127 -0.21 5.27 11.15
C SER A 127 -0.90 5.69 12.44
N PRO A 128 -2.19 5.40 12.58
CA PRO A 128 -2.92 5.82 13.78
C PRO A 128 -2.34 5.28 15.06
N THR A 129 -1.67 4.15 15.02
CA THR A 129 -1.12 3.59 16.23
C THR A 129 0.07 4.35 16.74
N THR A 130 0.75 5.11 15.88
CA THR A 130 1.84 5.92 16.33
C THR A 130 1.46 7.33 16.52
N SER A 131 0.56 7.83 15.70
CA SER A 131 0.32 9.25 15.75
C SER A 131 -0.35 9.67 16.99
N GLN A 132 -1.08 8.82 17.67
CA GLN A 132 -1.78 9.27 18.77
C GLN A 132 -0.90 9.78 19.81
N SER A 133 0.24 9.28 19.91
CA SER A 133 1.08 9.83 20.90
C SER A 133 1.71 11.06 20.39
N ALA A 134 2.01 11.12 19.18
CA ALA A 134 2.67 12.25 18.72
C ALA A 134 1.78 13.32 18.41
N LYS A 135 0.86 13.18 17.88
CA LYS A 135 0.15 14.17 17.40
C LYS A 135 -0.55 14.80 18.15
N ALA A 136 -0.80 14.16 18.68
CA ALA A 136 -1.42 15.00 19.45
C ALA A 136 -0.54 16.07 19.58
N ALA A 137 0.51 15.83 19.70
CA ALA A 137 1.34 16.85 19.90
C ALA A 137 1.61 17.53 18.68
N GLN A 138 1.72 17.38 18.00
CA GLN A 138 2.06 18.03 17.12
C GLN A 138 1.39 18.40 16.27
N ARG A 139 1.09 18.49 16.50
CA ARG A 139 0.66 18.90 15.83
C ARG A 139 0.47 19.81 15.85
N SER A 140 0.83 20.04 16.27
CA SER A 140 0.78 20.67 16.29
C SER A 140 1.44 21.32 15.93
N ILE A 141 2.10 21.31 15.93
CA ILE A 141 2.53 21.80 15.73
C ILE A 141 2.78 22.16 15.00
N PRO A 142 3.09 22.36 14.93
CA PRO A 142 3.20 22.71 14.35
C PRO A 142 3.53 22.87 13.67
N PRO A 143 3.72 22.97 13.50
CA PRO A 143 3.82 23.08 12.95
C PRO A 143 4.25 22.96 12.33
N ASP A 144 4.42 22.75 12.21
CA ASP A 144 4.36 22.51 11.88
C ASP A 144 4.38 22.53 11.61
#